data_df4bddc8e07b6678edd642c39ea76fa1
#
_entry.id   df4bddc8e07b6678edd642c39ea76fa1
#
_cell.length_a   1.000
_cell.length_b   1.000
_cell.length_c   1.000
_cell.angle_alpha   90.00
_cell.angle_beta   90.00
_cell.angle_gamma   90.00
#
_symmetry.space_group_name_H-M   'P 1'
#
loop_
_entity.id
_entity.type
_entity.pdbx_description
1 polymer ?
#
loop_
_entity_poly.entity_id
_entity_poly.type
_entity_poly.pdbx_seq_one_letter_code
_entity_poly.pdbx_strand_id
1 'polypeptide(L)'
;MPVVLARVDDRLLHGQVVEGWTPYVQADTIVVVSDTVCLEEDRCRLMRLIVPDHIELKVTPLRGLKTLISSSGESRMLLLFAGLDDVLEVLEGGVVLSSINVGNLHNIKGGTEITPSVYLNSRDLEMVRILAQRGIAVEAREVPDAAALDLVSCLKEPGDSQ
;
A
#
# COMPACT_ATOMS: atom_id res chain seq x y z
N MET A 1 -9.48 -13.37 6.38
CA MET A 1 -9.12 -11.94 6.54
C MET A 1 -9.70 -11.16 5.37
N PRO A 2 -10.42 -10.05 5.62
CA PRO A 2 -10.99 -9.25 4.53
C PRO A 2 -9.93 -8.52 3.68
N VAL A 3 -8.77 -8.23 4.22
CA VAL A 3 -7.70 -7.56 3.47
C VAL A 3 -6.91 -8.58 2.66
N VAL A 4 -7.00 -8.51 1.33
CA VAL A 4 -6.28 -9.42 0.42
C VAL A 4 -4.98 -8.83 -0.10
N LEU A 5 -4.84 -7.51 -0.07
CA LEU A 5 -3.60 -6.81 -0.39
C LEU A 5 -3.58 -5.45 0.33
N ALA A 6 -2.46 -5.12 0.95
CA ALA A 6 -2.17 -3.78 1.44
C ALA A 6 -0.99 -3.24 0.64
N ARG A 7 -1.25 -2.21 -0.20
CA ARG A 7 -0.28 -1.69 -1.17
C ARG A 7 0.03 -0.24 -0.92
N VAL A 8 1.31 0.09 -0.91
CA VAL A 8 1.81 1.45 -0.95
C VAL A 8 2.06 1.83 -2.42
N ASP A 9 1.40 2.88 -2.86
CA ASP A 9 1.51 3.38 -4.22
C ASP A 9 1.26 4.89 -4.21
N ASP A 10 2.28 5.68 -4.52
CA ASP A 10 2.19 7.15 -4.47
C ASP A 10 1.25 7.73 -5.52
N ARG A 11 0.85 6.92 -6.50
CA ARG A 11 -0.19 7.27 -7.49
C ARG A 11 -1.59 6.86 -7.02
N LEU A 12 -1.70 6.08 -5.95
CA LEU A 12 -2.93 5.48 -5.44
C LEU A 12 -3.66 4.64 -6.49
N LEU A 13 -4.81 5.06 -6.96
CA LEU A 13 -5.61 4.29 -7.91
C LEU A 13 -5.21 4.63 -9.36
N HIS A 14 -4.75 3.62 -10.11
CA HIS A 14 -4.38 3.74 -11.53
C HIS A 14 -4.45 2.37 -12.22
N GLY A 15 -4.15 2.33 -13.51
CA GLY A 15 -4.31 1.12 -14.33
C GLY A 15 -3.65 -0.14 -13.79
N GLN A 16 -2.42 -0.06 -13.26
CA GLN A 16 -1.74 -1.23 -12.68
C GLN A 16 -2.52 -1.86 -11.53
N VAL A 17 -3.18 -1.02 -10.72
CA VAL A 17 -4.00 -1.50 -9.60
C VAL A 17 -5.30 -2.09 -10.11
N VAL A 18 -6.03 -1.36 -10.96
CA VAL A 18 -7.36 -1.76 -11.44
C VAL A 18 -7.29 -2.99 -12.33
N GLU A 19 -6.36 -3.01 -13.28
CA GLU A 19 -6.27 -4.05 -14.31
C GLU A 19 -5.33 -5.20 -13.94
N GLY A 20 -4.31 -4.91 -13.12
CA GLY A 20 -3.30 -5.89 -12.73
C GLY A 20 -3.58 -6.55 -11.39
N TRP A 21 -3.51 -5.78 -10.32
CA TRP A 21 -3.60 -6.32 -8.96
C TRP A 21 -4.99 -6.77 -8.55
N THR A 22 -6.02 -5.99 -8.90
CA THR A 22 -7.40 -6.28 -8.49
C THR A 22 -7.86 -7.68 -8.92
N PRO A 23 -7.71 -8.07 -10.20
CA PRO A 23 -8.08 -9.44 -10.60
C PRO A 23 -7.10 -10.50 -10.04
N TYR A 24 -5.81 -10.18 -9.91
CA TYR A 24 -4.82 -11.12 -9.40
C TYR A 24 -5.12 -11.56 -7.96
N VAL A 25 -5.48 -10.63 -7.08
CA VAL A 25 -5.84 -10.93 -5.69
C VAL A 25 -7.33 -11.21 -5.52
N GLN A 26 -8.10 -11.15 -6.61
CA GLN A 26 -9.55 -11.35 -6.59
C GLN A 26 -10.26 -10.43 -5.60
N ALA A 27 -9.87 -9.15 -5.60
CA ALA A 27 -10.53 -8.15 -4.77
C ALA A 27 -11.89 -7.78 -5.37
N ASP A 28 -12.88 -7.59 -4.52
CA ASP A 28 -14.18 -7.05 -4.90
C ASP A 28 -14.34 -5.59 -4.46
N THR A 29 -13.45 -5.12 -3.60
CA THR A 29 -13.48 -3.77 -3.04
C THR A 29 -12.07 -3.18 -3.05
N ILE A 30 -11.95 -1.97 -3.57
CA ILE A 30 -10.73 -1.17 -3.47
C ILE A 30 -10.97 -0.07 -2.44
N VAL A 31 -10.06 0.06 -1.49
CA VAL A 31 -10.15 1.09 -0.44
C VAL A 31 -8.96 2.03 -0.57
N VAL A 32 -9.22 3.28 -0.90
CA VAL A 32 -8.21 4.34 -0.87
C VAL A 32 -8.17 4.91 0.54
N VAL A 33 -7.05 4.72 1.22
CA VAL A 33 -6.85 5.13 2.62
C VAL A 33 -6.02 6.41 2.61
N SER A 34 -6.68 7.55 2.68
CA SER A 34 -6.02 8.84 2.55
C SER A 34 -6.86 9.96 3.14
N ASP A 35 -6.29 10.67 4.11
CA ASP A 35 -6.95 11.85 4.68
C ASP A 35 -7.13 12.96 3.64
N THR A 36 -6.16 13.11 2.74
CA THR A 36 -6.17 14.12 1.68
C THR A 36 -7.26 13.84 0.65
N VAL A 37 -7.31 12.62 0.12
CA VAL A 37 -8.27 12.24 -0.93
C VAL A 37 -9.71 12.33 -0.42
N CYS A 38 -9.95 12.03 0.85
CA CYS A 38 -11.28 12.17 1.46
C CYS A 38 -11.87 13.58 1.32
N LEU A 39 -11.02 14.60 1.21
CA LEU A 39 -11.43 16.00 1.10
C LEU A 39 -11.51 16.48 -0.36
N GLU A 40 -11.14 15.65 -1.32
CA GLU A 40 -11.05 15.99 -2.73
C GLU A 40 -12.16 15.29 -3.53
N GLU A 41 -13.36 15.88 -3.54
CA GLU A 41 -14.54 15.29 -4.21
C GLU A 41 -14.31 15.01 -5.70
N ASP A 42 -13.66 15.92 -6.43
CA ASP A 42 -13.38 15.76 -7.85
C ASP A 42 -12.45 14.58 -8.11
N ARG A 43 -11.42 14.41 -7.27
CA ARG A 43 -10.51 13.28 -7.37
C ARG A 43 -11.22 11.96 -7.11
N CYS A 44 -12.12 11.92 -6.13
CA CYS A 44 -12.95 10.75 -5.84
C CYS A 44 -13.84 10.39 -7.03
N ARG A 45 -14.44 11.39 -7.69
CA ARG A 45 -15.26 11.16 -8.90
C ARG A 45 -14.44 10.57 -10.04
N LEU A 46 -13.24 11.11 -10.28
CA LEU A 46 -12.33 10.59 -11.31
C LEU A 46 -11.93 9.15 -11.02
N MET A 47 -11.65 8.83 -9.76
CA MET A 47 -11.32 7.46 -9.36
C MET A 47 -12.48 6.50 -9.63
N ARG A 48 -13.73 6.91 -9.36
CA ARG A 48 -14.89 6.07 -9.62
C ARG A 48 -15.08 5.75 -11.10
N LEU A 49 -14.65 6.67 -11.98
CA LEU A 49 -14.79 6.45 -13.43
C LEU A 49 -13.89 5.35 -13.97
N ILE A 50 -12.75 5.09 -13.32
CA ILE A 50 -11.79 4.07 -13.80
C ILE A 50 -11.99 2.71 -13.13
N VAL A 51 -12.80 2.63 -12.10
CA VAL A 51 -13.11 1.36 -11.41
C VAL A 51 -14.28 0.68 -12.13
N PRO A 52 -14.15 -0.61 -12.51
CA PRO A 52 -15.24 -1.35 -13.13
C PRO A 52 -16.48 -1.44 -12.22
N ASP A 53 -17.66 -1.56 -12.82
CA ASP A 53 -18.94 -1.58 -12.09
C ASP A 53 -19.06 -2.71 -11.06
N HIS A 54 -18.37 -3.83 -11.28
CA HIS A 54 -18.39 -4.98 -10.37
C HIS A 54 -17.45 -4.83 -9.18
N ILE A 55 -16.64 -3.76 -9.14
CA ILE A 55 -15.71 -3.46 -8.03
C ILE A 55 -16.23 -2.25 -7.26
N GLU A 56 -16.36 -2.40 -5.95
CA GLU A 56 -16.74 -1.29 -5.09
C GLU A 56 -15.49 -0.42 -4.78
N LEU A 57 -15.63 0.89 -4.91
CA LEU A 57 -14.60 1.83 -4.48
C LEU A 57 -15.03 2.53 -3.21
N LYS A 58 -14.20 2.44 -2.19
CA LYS A 58 -14.36 3.18 -0.93
C LYS A 58 -13.17 4.10 -0.71
N VAL A 59 -13.42 5.28 -0.18
CA VAL A 59 -12.38 6.23 0.24
C VAL A 59 -12.60 6.49 1.72
N THR A 60 -11.56 6.33 2.52
CA THR A 60 -11.65 6.50 3.97
C THR A 60 -10.45 7.30 4.49
N PRO A 61 -10.66 8.15 5.51
CA PRO A 61 -9.53 8.68 6.24
C PRO A 61 -8.81 7.55 6.99
N LEU A 62 -7.55 7.77 7.37
CA LEU A 62 -6.76 6.76 8.07
C LEU A 62 -7.48 6.25 9.33
N ARG A 63 -8.03 7.16 10.11
CA ARG A 63 -8.76 6.84 11.35
C ARG A 63 -10.01 5.99 11.14
N GLY A 64 -10.56 5.97 9.93
CA GLY A 64 -11.77 5.22 9.59
C GLY A 64 -11.52 3.78 9.17
N LEU A 65 -10.28 3.43 8.85
CA LEU A 65 -9.97 2.12 8.25
C LEU A 65 -10.32 0.95 9.17
N LYS A 66 -9.99 1.03 10.44
CA LYS A 66 -10.27 -0.06 11.40
C LYS A 66 -11.76 -0.40 11.43
N THR A 67 -12.62 0.59 11.55
CA THR A 67 -14.07 0.42 11.56
C THR A 67 -14.56 -0.14 10.21
N LEU A 68 -14.03 0.38 9.11
CA LEU A 68 -14.38 -0.08 7.77
C LEU A 68 -14.07 -1.57 7.59
N ILE A 69 -12.89 -2.01 8.02
CA ILE A 69 -12.49 -3.42 7.97
C ILE A 69 -13.43 -4.28 8.83
N SER A 70 -13.72 -3.82 10.05
CA SER A 70 -14.59 -4.56 10.99
C SER A 70 -16.01 -4.74 10.46
N SER A 71 -16.50 -3.79 9.67
CA SER A 71 -17.86 -3.81 9.12
C SER A 71 -17.95 -4.41 7.71
N SER A 72 -16.84 -4.87 7.15
CA SER A 72 -16.78 -5.29 5.74
C SER A 72 -17.36 -6.68 5.45
N GLY A 73 -17.62 -7.47 6.47
CA GLY A 73 -18.15 -8.83 6.29
C GLY A 73 -17.18 -9.71 5.51
N GLU A 74 -17.68 -10.27 4.40
CA GLU A 74 -16.90 -11.17 3.54
C GLU A 74 -16.20 -10.46 2.38
N SER A 75 -16.19 -9.12 2.33
CA SER A 75 -15.52 -8.36 1.28
C SER A 75 -14.04 -8.68 1.21
N ARG A 76 -13.53 -8.72 -0.02
CA ARG A 76 -12.10 -8.92 -0.30
C ARG A 76 -11.51 -7.58 -0.69
N MET A 77 -10.82 -6.95 0.26
CA MET A 77 -10.37 -5.56 0.13
C MET A 77 -8.92 -5.45 -0.29
N LEU A 78 -8.68 -4.63 -1.30
CA LEU A 78 -7.36 -4.14 -1.68
C LEU A 78 -7.22 -2.73 -1.10
N LEU A 79 -6.28 -2.55 -0.18
CA LEU A 79 -6.02 -1.25 0.45
C LEU A 79 -4.91 -0.50 -0.29
N LEU A 80 -5.11 0.79 -0.54
CA LEU A 80 -4.12 1.66 -1.16
C LEU A 80 -3.72 2.79 -0.21
N PHE A 81 -2.41 2.91 0.00
CA PHE A 81 -1.79 3.96 0.82
C PHE A 81 -0.83 4.76 -0.04
N ALA A 82 -0.73 6.06 0.18
CA ALA A 82 0.18 6.93 -0.56
C ALA A 82 1.65 6.78 -0.12
N GLY A 83 1.89 6.34 1.09
CA GLY A 83 3.23 6.19 1.65
C GLY A 83 3.28 5.25 2.85
N LEU A 84 4.49 4.95 3.30
CA LEU A 84 4.71 4.06 4.44
C LEU A 84 4.29 4.70 5.77
N ASP A 85 4.35 6.02 5.88
CA ASP A 85 3.89 6.74 7.06
C ASP A 85 2.40 6.52 7.33
N ASP A 86 1.57 6.51 6.30
CA ASP A 86 0.14 6.21 6.42
C ASP A 86 -0.09 4.77 6.92
N VAL A 87 0.71 3.82 6.44
CA VAL A 87 0.67 2.43 6.90
C VAL A 87 0.96 2.35 8.40
N LEU A 88 2.04 2.98 8.85
CA LEU A 88 2.40 2.99 10.28
C LEU A 88 1.30 3.63 11.13
N GLU A 89 0.70 4.71 10.66
CA GLU A 89 -0.37 5.39 11.39
C GLU A 89 -1.59 4.50 11.58
N VAL A 90 -2.03 3.76 10.55
CA VAL A 90 -3.18 2.85 10.71
C VAL A 90 -2.84 1.66 11.62
N LEU A 91 -1.61 1.17 11.60
CA LEU A 91 -1.15 0.14 12.54
C LEU A 91 -1.17 0.64 13.98
N GLU A 92 -0.73 1.87 14.23
CA GLU A 92 -0.83 2.50 15.54
C GLU A 92 -2.30 2.64 15.99
N GLY A 93 -3.21 2.84 15.05
CA GLY A 93 -4.66 2.90 15.30
C GLY A 93 -5.31 1.55 15.54
N GLY A 94 -4.56 0.46 15.49
CA GLY A 94 -5.03 -0.89 15.80
C GLY A 94 -5.44 -1.73 14.58
N VAL A 95 -5.16 -1.27 13.36
CA VAL A 95 -5.30 -2.10 12.16
C VAL A 95 -4.21 -3.18 12.18
N VAL A 96 -4.56 -4.41 11.81
CA VAL A 96 -3.63 -5.54 11.75
C VAL A 96 -3.39 -5.91 10.30
N LEU A 97 -2.12 -5.87 9.87
CA LEU A 97 -1.70 -6.26 8.52
C LEU A 97 -0.54 -7.25 8.64
N SER A 98 -0.53 -8.28 7.80
CA SER A 98 0.53 -9.30 7.82
C SER A 98 1.66 -9.00 6.83
N SER A 99 1.35 -8.28 5.76
CA SER A 99 2.32 -7.95 4.72
C SER A 99 1.95 -6.65 4.01
N ILE A 100 2.98 -5.98 3.48
CA ILE A 100 2.84 -4.74 2.72
C ILE A 100 3.54 -4.92 1.37
N ASN A 101 2.82 -4.57 0.31
CA ASN A 101 3.36 -4.49 -1.04
C ASN A 101 3.69 -3.02 -1.35
N VAL A 102 4.93 -2.76 -1.72
CA VAL A 102 5.34 -1.42 -2.20
C VAL A 102 5.43 -1.49 -3.71
N GLY A 103 4.49 -0.85 -4.40
CA GLY A 103 4.41 -0.92 -5.85
C GLY A 103 5.06 0.26 -6.55
N ASN A 104 4.75 1.46 -6.09
CA ASN A 104 5.30 2.71 -6.61
C ASN A 104 5.58 3.66 -5.45
N LEU A 105 6.81 4.09 -5.32
CA LEU A 105 7.21 5.05 -4.29
C LEU A 105 8.43 5.82 -4.79
N HIS A 106 8.25 7.11 -5.10
CA HIS A 106 9.25 7.90 -5.80
C HIS A 106 9.85 9.00 -4.92
N ASN A 107 10.42 8.62 -3.79
CA ASN A 107 11.14 9.54 -2.90
C ASN A 107 12.57 9.74 -3.42
N ILE A 108 12.68 10.30 -4.63
CA ILE A 108 13.92 10.43 -5.39
C ILE A 108 14.91 11.34 -4.67
N LYS A 109 14.44 12.46 -4.12
CA LYS A 109 15.28 13.43 -3.42
C LYS A 109 15.83 12.82 -2.12
N GLY A 110 17.12 12.56 -2.09
CA GLY A 110 17.77 11.89 -0.96
C GLY A 110 17.47 10.39 -0.88
N GLY A 111 16.83 9.84 -1.90
CA GLY A 111 16.44 8.43 -1.94
C GLY A 111 17.42 7.55 -2.71
N THR A 112 17.40 6.27 -2.40
CA THR A 112 18.13 5.23 -3.10
C THR A 112 17.16 4.46 -4.00
N GLU A 113 17.54 4.25 -5.25
CA GLU A 113 16.78 3.40 -6.17
C GLU A 113 16.90 1.95 -5.73
N ILE A 114 15.79 1.36 -5.35
CA ILE A 114 15.70 -0.07 -5.01
C ILE A 114 15.28 -0.86 -6.26
N THR A 115 14.25 -0.37 -6.94
CA THR A 115 13.79 -0.84 -8.25
C THR A 115 13.45 0.39 -9.10
N PRO A 116 13.21 0.27 -10.41
CA PRO A 116 12.80 1.41 -11.22
C PRO A 116 11.54 2.14 -10.72
N SER A 117 10.68 1.46 -9.97
CA SER A 117 9.44 2.03 -9.44
C SER A 117 9.51 2.38 -7.94
N VAL A 118 10.60 2.00 -7.25
CA VAL A 118 10.70 2.18 -5.78
C VAL A 118 12.02 2.86 -5.41
N TYR A 119 11.90 4.09 -4.92
CA TYR A 119 13.00 4.90 -4.38
C TYR A 119 12.71 5.16 -2.91
N LEU A 120 13.61 4.72 -2.03
CA LEU A 120 13.45 4.85 -0.58
C LEU A 120 14.47 5.83 -0.02
N ASN A 121 14.00 6.82 0.73
CA ASN A 121 14.87 7.71 1.50
C ASN A 121 15.18 7.08 2.88
N SER A 122 16.00 7.74 3.69
CA SER A 122 16.39 7.22 5.01
C SER A 122 15.20 7.01 5.94
N ARG A 123 14.18 7.87 5.86
CA ARG A 123 12.96 7.73 6.65
C ARG A 123 12.15 6.51 6.22
N ASP A 124 12.03 6.27 4.92
CA ASP A 124 11.37 5.07 4.39
C ASP A 124 12.05 3.80 4.87
N LEU A 125 13.38 3.76 4.84
CA LEU A 125 14.16 2.61 5.32
C LEU A 125 13.93 2.36 6.81
N GLU A 126 13.84 3.42 7.61
CA GLU A 126 13.51 3.29 9.03
C GLU A 126 12.10 2.75 9.24
N MET A 127 11.13 3.19 8.43
CA MET A 127 9.75 2.68 8.50
C MET A 127 9.69 1.20 8.10
N VAL A 128 10.44 0.77 7.09
CA VAL A 128 10.56 -0.66 6.73
C VAL A 128 11.13 -1.45 7.90
N ARG A 129 12.14 -0.91 8.58
CA ARG A 129 12.73 -1.56 9.77
C ARG A 129 11.69 -1.73 10.88
N ILE A 130 10.90 -0.70 11.16
CA ILE A 130 9.83 -0.76 12.16
C ILE A 130 8.79 -1.83 11.80
N LEU A 131 8.39 -1.89 10.53
CA LEU A 131 7.45 -2.91 10.05
C LEU A 131 8.02 -4.32 10.23
N ALA A 132 9.29 -4.52 9.89
CA ALA A 132 9.98 -5.80 10.06
C ALA A 132 10.04 -6.22 11.53
N GLN A 133 10.29 -5.28 12.45
CA GLN A 133 10.31 -5.54 13.89
C GLN A 133 8.93 -5.97 14.41
N ARG A 134 7.86 -5.56 13.75
CA ARG A 134 6.48 -5.98 14.07
C ARG A 134 6.10 -7.31 13.41
N GLY A 135 7.03 -7.96 12.71
CA GLY A 135 6.77 -9.21 12.01
C GLY A 135 6.00 -9.06 10.71
N ILE A 136 5.97 -7.86 10.14
CA ILE A 136 5.27 -7.57 8.89
C ILE A 136 6.25 -7.71 7.73
N ALA A 137 5.91 -8.56 6.75
CA ALA A 137 6.69 -8.70 5.53
C ALA A 137 6.48 -7.48 4.62
N VAL A 138 7.55 -6.96 4.04
CA VAL A 138 7.50 -5.81 3.14
C VAL A 138 8.21 -6.18 1.83
N GLU A 139 7.48 -6.14 0.73
CA GLU A 139 8.03 -6.43 -0.59
C GLU A 139 7.94 -5.23 -1.53
N ALA A 140 8.90 -5.11 -2.45
CA ALA A 140 8.77 -4.25 -3.62
C ALA A 140 8.32 -5.10 -4.80
N ARG A 141 7.19 -4.75 -5.40
CA ARG A 141 6.63 -5.47 -6.54
C ARG A 141 5.62 -4.57 -7.25
N GLU A 142 6.00 -4.09 -8.42
CA GLU A 142 5.18 -3.13 -9.16
C GLU A 142 3.90 -3.74 -9.72
N VAL A 143 4.04 -4.89 -10.38
CA VAL A 143 2.93 -5.62 -11.02
C VAL A 143 3.01 -7.10 -10.62
N PRO A 144 1.89 -7.85 -10.72
CA PRO A 144 1.88 -9.26 -10.31
C PRO A 144 2.91 -10.15 -11.03
N ASP A 145 3.25 -9.84 -12.28
CA ASP A 145 4.21 -10.61 -13.07
C ASP A 145 5.66 -10.29 -12.72
N ALA A 146 5.93 -9.22 -11.97
CA ALA A 146 7.27 -8.87 -11.55
C ALA A 146 7.73 -9.77 -10.39
N ALA A 147 9.05 -9.98 -10.29
CA ALA A 147 9.63 -10.66 -9.13
C ALA A 147 9.45 -9.79 -7.87
N ALA A 148 9.10 -10.41 -6.77
CA ALA A 148 9.02 -9.74 -5.47
C ALA A 148 10.42 -9.60 -4.89
N LEU A 149 10.76 -8.37 -4.45
CA LEU A 149 12.00 -8.09 -3.74
C LEU A 149 11.67 -7.83 -2.27
N ASP A 150 12.27 -8.61 -1.37
CA ASP A 150 12.12 -8.41 0.07
C ASP A 150 12.87 -7.14 0.48
N LEU A 151 12.13 -6.10 0.87
CA LEU A 151 12.72 -4.82 1.28
C LEU A 151 13.47 -4.90 2.60
N VAL A 152 13.13 -5.86 3.45
CA VAL A 152 13.86 -6.07 4.71
C VAL A 152 15.32 -6.47 4.42
N SER A 153 15.57 -7.22 3.36
CA SER A 153 16.93 -7.59 2.94
C SER A 153 17.76 -6.39 2.51
N CYS A 154 17.12 -5.30 2.09
CA CYS A 154 17.79 -4.07 1.68
C CYS A 154 18.26 -3.21 2.85
N LEU A 155 17.89 -3.56 4.08
CA LEU A 155 18.27 -2.84 5.31
C LEU A 155 19.67 -3.18 5.81
N LYS A 156 20.31 -4.18 5.23
CA LYS A 156 21.68 -4.58 5.63
C LYS A 156 22.65 -3.49 5.18
N GLU A 157 23.28 -2.84 6.14
CA GLU A 157 24.34 -1.88 5.86
C GLU A 157 25.59 -2.58 5.30
N PRO A 158 26.41 -1.88 4.47
CA PRO A 158 27.61 -2.48 3.88
C PRO A 158 28.62 -3.02 4.88
N GLY A 159 28.48 -2.77 6.19
CA GLY A 159 29.33 -3.27 7.26
C GLY A 159 28.85 -4.53 7.95
N ASP A 160 27.61 -4.97 7.71
CA ASP A 160 26.98 -6.09 8.43
C ASP A 160 27.25 -7.46 7.78
N SER A 161 28.04 -7.50 6.74
CA SER A 161 28.39 -8.71 6.00
C SER A 161 29.67 -9.38 6.46
N GLN A 162 30.12 -9.12 7.70
CA GLN A 162 31.30 -9.81 8.30
C GLN A 162 30.86 -10.92 9.21
#